data_f793307a38646c493922ef02bea67d6e
#
_entry.id   f793307a38646c493922ef02bea67d6e
#
_cell.length_a   1.000
_cell.length_b   1.000
_cell.length_c   1.000
_cell.angle_alpha   90.00
_cell.angle_beta   90.00
_cell.angle_gamma   90.00
#
_symmetry.space_group_name_H-M   'P 1'
#
loop_
_entity.id
_entity.type
_entity.pdbx_description
1 polymer ?
#
loop_
_entity_poly.entity_id
_entity_poly.type
_entity_poly.pdbx_seq_one_letter_code
_entity_poly.pdbx_strand_id
1 'polypeptide(L)'
;MDSATATSVETDTGTAALRRVGAVNGTNGKAANSDEQTNGEKKTFTFKKYRHVTAVHSESRPSTLSHDARATPSFLGFRNLMVIVLVVGNLRLVIENMQKYGNLICITCHDFRRKDVILGFLLYILVPCHLFIAYSFEWYAAKQARISRAQSISKGGSTSPTEDQQAKFESKWRSIRTAHLFNATLALAVHSWVVYFHIFHPLIGTITELHVIIVYMKVVSYALTNRDLRHAYLHPVKGELALLPELYAQCPYPQNITMTNLIYFWWAPTLVYQPVYPRTDNIRWIFVLKRLGEVVCLSVFIWFCSAQYAAPVLWNSLDKINHLDLISIVERLLKLSTISLIIWLAGFFALFQSALNALAEVMRFGDRSFYDDWWNSAGLGDYWRLWNKPVYQFMKRHIFSPLIGRGWNMRLASIAVFFVSAVLHELLVGIPTKNIIGVAFMGMLVQIPLIWVTRIFERMQGPNGRLIGNCIFWVSFTVLGQPFAALVYFYAWQAKYGSVAKKMASNQPSVALG
;
A
#
# COMPACT_ATOMS: atom_id res chain seq x y z
N MET A 1 -45.84 23.40 3.41
CA MET A 1 -45.35 23.87 4.72
C MET A 1 -44.26 22.84 5.11
N ASP A 2 -42.97 23.00 5.09
CA ASP A 2 -42.06 24.11 4.85
C ASP A 2 -40.77 23.58 4.24
N SER A 3 -40.33 24.35 3.32
CA SER A 3 -39.02 24.51 2.70
C SER A 3 -37.82 24.14 3.56
N ALA A 4 -36.91 23.33 2.99
CA ALA A 4 -35.52 23.21 3.41
C ALA A 4 -34.63 23.69 2.28
N THR A 5 -33.96 24.80 2.50
CA THR A 5 -32.99 25.49 1.67
C THR A 5 -31.72 24.67 1.50
N ALA A 6 -31.35 24.40 0.27
CA ALA A 6 -30.03 23.87 -0.10
C ALA A 6 -29.02 25.02 -0.17
N THR A 7 -27.98 24.98 0.64
CA THR A 7 -26.80 25.86 0.54
C THR A 7 -25.80 25.24 -0.42
N SER A 8 -25.63 25.87 -1.58
CA SER A 8 -24.56 25.60 -2.54
C SER A 8 -23.24 26.15 -2.00
N VAL A 9 -22.21 25.30 -1.93
CA VAL A 9 -20.82 25.71 -1.67
C VAL A 9 -20.17 26.02 -3.02
N GLU A 10 -19.96 27.30 -3.27
CA GLU A 10 -19.12 27.80 -4.36
C GLU A 10 -17.64 27.51 -4.08
N THR A 11 -17.01 26.88 -5.02
CA THR A 11 -15.54 26.71 -5.05
C THR A 11 -14.92 27.97 -5.68
N ASP A 12 -14.30 28.78 -4.85
CA ASP A 12 -13.54 29.96 -5.26
C ASP A 12 -12.12 29.55 -5.69
N THR A 13 -11.83 29.68 -6.98
CA THR A 13 -10.50 29.53 -7.57
C THR A 13 -9.77 30.85 -7.49
N GLY A 14 -9.10 31.10 -6.37
CA GLY A 14 -8.28 32.29 -6.16
C GLY A 14 -6.97 32.27 -6.93
N THR A 15 -6.87 33.03 -7.99
CA THR A 15 -5.65 33.43 -8.67
C THR A 15 -4.76 34.27 -7.74
N ALA A 16 -3.55 33.79 -7.45
CA ALA A 16 -2.56 34.49 -6.66
C ALA A 16 -2.00 35.71 -7.41
N ALA A 17 -2.44 36.89 -7.01
CA ALA A 17 -1.82 38.15 -7.43
C ALA A 17 -0.59 38.44 -6.57
N LEU A 18 0.56 38.62 -7.21
CA LEU A 18 1.81 39.08 -6.62
C LEU A 18 1.61 40.46 -5.96
N ARG A 19 1.59 40.52 -4.65
CA ARG A 19 1.61 41.76 -3.88
C ARG A 19 3.06 42.17 -3.63
N ARG A 20 3.46 43.25 -4.26
CA ARG A 20 4.69 44.00 -3.95
C ARG A 20 4.61 44.52 -2.51
N VAL A 21 5.62 44.25 -1.72
CA VAL A 21 5.77 44.77 -0.36
C VAL A 21 6.09 46.27 -0.46
N GLY A 22 5.11 47.09 -0.15
CA GLY A 22 5.33 48.52 0.10
C GLY A 22 5.56 48.75 1.59
N ALA A 23 6.62 49.48 1.90
CA ALA A 23 6.96 49.86 3.26
C ALA A 23 5.84 50.71 3.90
N VAL A 24 5.33 50.27 5.05
CA VAL A 24 4.33 50.99 5.82
C VAL A 24 5.03 52.02 6.69
N ASN A 25 4.87 53.30 6.34
CA ASN A 25 5.12 54.41 7.28
C ASN A 25 3.88 54.66 8.11
N GLY A 26 4.01 54.55 9.42
CA GLY A 26 2.94 54.84 10.37
C GLY A 26 2.60 56.32 10.41
N THR A 27 1.34 56.63 10.44
CA THR A 27 0.83 57.94 10.91
C THR A 27 -0.37 57.73 11.80
N ASN A 28 -0.29 58.33 12.99
CA ASN A 28 -1.39 58.56 13.92
C ASN A 28 -2.50 59.38 13.29
N GLY A 29 -3.74 59.11 13.66
CA GLY A 29 -4.78 60.14 13.54
C GLY A 29 -6.20 59.63 13.55
N LYS A 30 -6.86 59.81 14.63
CA LYS A 30 -8.27 60.08 14.90
C LYS A 30 -9.34 59.64 13.90
N ALA A 31 -10.35 59.00 14.48
CA ALA A 31 -11.64 58.74 13.86
C ALA A 31 -12.38 60.02 13.43
N ALA A 32 -12.98 60.01 12.25
CA ALA A 32 -14.20 60.70 11.90
C ALA A 32 -14.79 60.09 10.63
N ASN A 33 -16.08 59.85 10.69
CA ASN A 33 -16.95 59.43 9.58
C ASN A 33 -16.95 60.39 8.42
N SER A 34 -17.10 59.88 7.25
CA SER A 34 -18.18 60.22 6.28
C SER A 34 -17.72 60.04 4.83
N ASP A 35 -18.53 59.31 4.16
CA ASP A 35 -18.97 59.38 2.75
C ASP A 35 -18.11 59.97 1.63
N GLU A 36 -18.03 59.12 0.57
CA GLU A 36 -18.19 59.46 -0.85
C GLU A 36 -17.02 60.05 -1.68
N GLN A 37 -16.91 59.42 -2.81
CA GLN A 37 -16.47 59.87 -4.15
C GLN A 37 -15.06 59.57 -4.61
N THR A 38 -15.08 58.69 -5.61
CA THR A 38 -14.09 58.51 -6.68
C THR A 38 -13.44 59.80 -7.20
N ASN A 39 -12.12 59.91 -7.03
CA ASN A 39 -11.29 60.61 -8.00
C ASN A 39 -9.82 60.16 -7.90
N GLY A 40 -9.24 59.77 -9.02
CA GLY A 40 -7.86 59.30 -9.15
C GLY A 40 -6.82 60.41 -8.94
N GLU A 41 -6.49 60.70 -7.69
CA GLU A 41 -5.38 61.55 -7.36
C GLU A 41 -4.09 60.76 -7.15
N LYS A 42 -3.10 61.01 -7.98
CA LYS A 42 -1.72 60.64 -7.76
C LYS A 42 -1.27 61.18 -6.40
N LYS A 43 -1.19 60.34 -5.36
CA LYS A 43 -0.55 60.69 -4.09
C LYS A 43 0.94 60.99 -4.34
N THR A 44 1.28 62.28 -4.48
CA THR A 44 2.64 62.78 -4.42
C THR A 44 3.16 62.59 -3.01
N PHE A 45 4.16 61.70 -2.86
CA PHE A 45 4.85 61.49 -1.59
C PHE A 45 5.64 62.74 -1.22
N THR A 46 5.14 63.58 -0.38
CA THR A 46 5.87 64.69 0.24
C THR A 46 6.79 64.10 1.31
N PHE A 47 8.10 64.10 0.99
CA PHE A 47 9.12 63.72 1.99
C PHE A 47 9.09 64.67 3.17
N LYS A 48 8.76 64.18 4.39
CA LYS A 48 8.80 65.02 5.60
C LYS A 48 10.22 65.54 5.84
N LYS A 49 10.33 66.84 6.12
CA LYS A 49 11.57 67.61 6.31
C LYS A 49 12.43 67.06 7.47
N TYR A 50 11.85 66.40 8.46
CA TYR A 50 12.52 65.91 9.68
C TYR A 50 12.49 64.37 9.76
N ARG A 51 13.35 63.68 9.03
CA ARG A 51 13.41 62.23 8.99
C ARG A 51 13.94 61.56 10.28
N HIS A 52 14.83 62.30 11.00
CA HIS A 52 15.51 61.76 12.21
C HIS A 52 14.66 61.80 13.49
N VAL A 53 13.49 62.46 13.48
CA VAL A 53 12.58 62.58 14.61
C VAL A 53 11.46 61.53 14.61
N THR A 54 11.46 60.59 13.66
CA THR A 54 10.43 59.56 13.57
C THR A 54 10.62 58.54 14.70
N ALA A 55 9.58 58.35 15.54
CA ALA A 55 9.60 57.30 16.54
C ALA A 55 9.54 55.92 15.89
N VAL A 56 10.63 55.20 15.94
CA VAL A 56 10.73 53.81 15.37
C VAL A 56 10.09 52.82 16.33
N HIS A 57 10.22 53.07 17.63
CA HIS A 57 9.70 52.21 18.72
C HIS A 57 8.45 52.88 19.34
N SER A 58 7.34 52.82 18.65
CA SER A 58 6.09 53.45 19.08
C SER A 58 5.14 52.48 19.78
N GLU A 59 5.34 51.18 19.61
CA GLU A 59 4.47 50.14 20.16
C GLU A 59 5.30 48.97 20.71
N SER A 60 4.78 48.33 21.77
CA SER A 60 5.32 47.06 22.25
C SER A 60 4.90 45.94 21.27
N ARG A 61 5.87 45.26 20.69
CA ARG A 61 5.66 44.13 19.76
C ARG A 61 6.36 42.89 20.27
N PRO A 62 5.63 41.76 20.40
CA PRO A 62 6.28 40.50 20.72
C PRO A 62 7.25 40.06 19.63
N SER A 63 8.24 39.24 19.98
CA SER A 63 9.15 38.63 19.01
C SER A 63 8.39 37.75 18.02
N THR A 64 8.82 37.70 16.77
CA THR A 64 8.18 36.96 15.69
C THR A 64 8.03 35.46 16.00
N LEU A 65 8.95 34.88 16.80
CA LEU A 65 8.93 33.47 17.20
C LEU A 65 8.41 33.26 18.63
N SER A 66 7.92 34.34 19.30
CA SER A 66 7.35 34.17 20.64
C SER A 66 5.97 33.54 20.60
N HIS A 67 5.59 32.91 21.69
CA HIS A 67 4.26 32.29 21.84
C HIS A 67 3.11 33.31 21.75
N ASP A 68 3.41 34.58 22.04
CA ASP A 68 2.46 35.70 22.04
C ASP A 68 2.39 36.42 20.67
N ALA A 69 3.05 35.89 19.64
CA ALA A 69 3.01 36.48 18.31
C ALA A 69 1.59 36.43 17.74
N ARG A 70 1.09 37.58 17.27
CA ARG A 70 -0.29 37.74 16.73
C ARG A 70 -0.56 36.91 15.46
N ALA A 71 0.49 36.51 14.76
CA ALA A 71 0.40 35.66 13.56
C ALA A 71 1.55 34.66 13.55
N THR A 72 1.27 33.43 13.14
CA THR A 72 2.30 32.40 12.94
C THR A 72 3.21 32.79 11.78
N PRO A 73 4.54 32.86 11.95
CA PRO A 73 5.44 33.22 10.86
C PRO A 73 5.44 32.13 9.77
N SER A 74 5.55 32.57 8.53
CA SER A 74 5.70 31.63 7.42
C SER A 74 7.13 31.11 7.36
N PHE A 75 7.29 29.79 7.39
CA PHE A 75 8.59 29.10 7.25
C PHE A 75 8.90 28.67 5.81
N LEU A 76 8.23 29.25 4.81
CA LEU A 76 8.39 28.90 3.39
C LEU A 76 9.86 29.03 2.94
N GLY A 77 10.56 30.06 3.38
CA GLY A 77 11.97 30.27 3.08
C GLY A 77 12.88 29.17 3.64
N PHE A 78 12.65 28.76 4.87
CA PHE A 78 13.40 27.66 5.48
C PHE A 78 13.08 26.31 4.81
N ARG A 79 11.84 26.08 4.41
CA ARG A 79 11.47 24.92 3.62
C ARG A 79 12.24 24.88 2.29
N ASN A 80 12.30 26.00 1.57
CA ASN A 80 13.03 26.08 0.31
C ASN A 80 14.53 25.87 0.54
N LEU A 81 15.11 26.47 1.58
CA LEU A 81 16.50 26.25 1.95
C LEU A 81 16.77 24.77 2.26
N MET A 82 15.90 24.13 3.04
CA MET A 82 16.03 22.71 3.36
C MET A 82 16.02 21.84 2.08
N VAL A 83 15.13 22.10 1.15
CA VAL A 83 15.07 21.40 -0.14
C VAL A 83 16.38 21.60 -0.93
N ILE A 84 16.89 22.84 -1.00
CA ILE A 84 18.13 23.14 -1.71
C ILE A 84 19.31 22.40 -1.05
N VAL A 85 19.44 22.44 0.27
CA VAL A 85 20.51 21.74 1.00
C VAL A 85 20.43 20.22 0.79
N LEU A 86 19.22 19.65 0.81
CA LEU A 86 19.01 18.23 0.52
C LEU A 86 19.43 17.89 -0.93
N VAL A 87 19.04 18.69 -1.91
CA VAL A 87 19.40 18.47 -3.31
C VAL A 87 20.93 18.58 -3.49
N VAL A 88 21.57 19.63 -2.98
CA VAL A 88 23.02 19.83 -3.09
C VAL A 88 23.79 18.72 -2.37
N GLY A 89 23.38 18.35 -1.15
CA GLY A 89 24.01 17.27 -0.39
C GLY A 89 23.89 15.91 -1.11
N ASN A 90 22.72 15.61 -1.66
CA ASN A 90 22.54 14.38 -2.44
C ASN A 90 23.28 14.40 -3.77
N LEU A 91 23.37 15.55 -4.46
CA LEU A 91 24.13 15.69 -5.70
C LEU A 91 25.62 15.40 -5.47
N ARG A 92 26.19 15.88 -4.36
CA ARG A 92 27.54 15.55 -3.95
C ARG A 92 27.73 14.03 -3.82
N LEU A 93 26.81 13.33 -3.12
CA LEU A 93 26.87 11.87 -2.94
C LEU A 93 26.76 11.13 -4.28
N VAL A 94 25.98 11.66 -5.23
CA VAL A 94 25.88 11.12 -6.61
C VAL A 94 27.23 11.22 -7.32
N ILE A 95 27.89 12.38 -7.23
CA ILE A 95 29.20 12.62 -7.87
C ILE A 95 30.25 11.71 -7.24
N GLU A 96 30.33 11.64 -5.90
CA GLU A 96 31.25 10.74 -5.18
C GLU A 96 31.04 9.27 -5.55
N ASN A 97 29.78 8.84 -5.68
CA ASN A 97 29.46 7.45 -6.08
C ASN A 97 29.94 7.16 -7.51
N MET A 98 29.68 8.09 -8.46
CA MET A 98 30.12 7.95 -9.85
C MET A 98 31.66 7.95 -9.96
N GLN A 99 32.35 8.79 -9.20
CA GLN A 99 33.82 8.82 -9.17
C GLN A 99 34.42 7.54 -8.59
N LYS A 100 33.78 6.97 -7.54
CA LYS A 100 34.30 5.80 -6.84
C LYS A 100 34.05 4.49 -7.58
N TYR A 101 32.86 4.32 -8.15
CA TYR A 101 32.41 3.04 -8.73
C TYR A 101 32.25 3.08 -10.24
N GLY A 102 32.32 4.27 -10.86
CA GLY A 102 32.00 4.44 -12.28
C GLY A 102 30.51 4.17 -12.56
N ASN A 103 30.22 3.85 -13.81
CA ASN A 103 28.88 3.45 -14.24
C ASN A 103 28.69 1.94 -14.01
N LEU A 104 27.87 1.57 -13.05
CA LEU A 104 27.54 0.18 -12.74
C LEU A 104 26.32 -0.34 -13.53
N ILE A 105 25.73 0.52 -14.37
CA ILE A 105 24.56 0.14 -15.17
C ILE A 105 25.04 -0.71 -16.35
N CYS A 106 24.65 -1.97 -16.33
CA CYS A 106 24.91 -2.87 -17.43
C CYS A 106 23.61 -3.50 -17.91
N ILE A 107 23.23 -3.21 -19.16
CA ILE A 107 22.00 -3.72 -19.77
C ILE A 107 22.17 -5.20 -20.17
N THR A 108 23.38 -5.59 -20.55
CA THR A 108 23.68 -6.94 -21.07
C THR A 108 24.26 -7.91 -20.05
N CYS A 109 24.64 -7.42 -18.85
CA CYS A 109 25.30 -8.22 -17.81
C CYS A 109 24.35 -9.05 -16.94
N HIS A 110 23.05 -9.08 -17.25
CA HIS A 110 22.10 -9.85 -16.48
C HIS A 110 22.03 -11.29 -17.03
N ASP A 111 22.68 -12.19 -16.32
CA ASP A 111 22.58 -13.63 -16.60
C ASP A 111 21.21 -14.16 -16.12
N PHE A 112 20.17 -13.83 -16.87
CA PHE A 112 18.88 -14.49 -16.71
C PHE A 112 18.98 -15.92 -17.22
N ARG A 113 18.86 -16.89 -16.32
CA ARG A 113 18.74 -18.28 -16.73
C ARG A 113 17.47 -18.43 -17.56
N ARG A 114 17.60 -18.85 -18.82
CA ARG A 114 16.45 -19.08 -19.71
C ARG A 114 15.35 -19.93 -19.05
N LYS A 115 15.77 -20.91 -18.25
CA LYS A 115 14.85 -21.76 -17.49
C LYS A 115 13.99 -20.97 -16.51
N ASP A 116 14.56 -20.00 -15.78
CA ASP A 116 13.84 -19.20 -14.79
C ASP A 116 12.79 -18.31 -15.46
N VAL A 117 13.12 -17.73 -16.61
CA VAL A 117 12.19 -16.91 -17.40
C VAL A 117 11.02 -17.75 -17.92
N ILE A 118 11.31 -18.92 -18.49
CA ILE A 118 10.27 -19.83 -19.01
C ILE A 118 9.36 -20.32 -17.88
N LEU A 119 9.92 -20.76 -16.76
CA LEU A 119 9.14 -21.23 -15.62
C LEU A 119 8.31 -20.10 -15.00
N GLY A 120 8.90 -18.91 -14.82
CA GLY A 120 8.18 -17.73 -14.31
C GLY A 120 6.99 -17.37 -15.20
N PHE A 121 7.18 -17.38 -16.52
CA PHE A 121 6.12 -17.11 -17.49
C PHE A 121 5.04 -18.20 -17.46
N LEU A 122 5.41 -19.47 -17.43
CA LEU A 122 4.45 -20.58 -17.33
C LEU A 122 3.63 -20.51 -16.04
N LEU A 123 4.26 -20.26 -14.91
CA LEU A 123 3.56 -20.09 -13.65
C LEU A 123 2.61 -18.88 -13.69
N TYR A 124 3.06 -17.77 -14.29
CA TYR A 124 2.22 -16.56 -14.41
C TYR A 124 0.92 -16.82 -15.18
N ILE A 125 0.97 -17.72 -16.19
CA ILE A 125 -0.21 -18.13 -16.96
C ILE A 125 -1.04 -19.19 -16.20
N LEU A 126 -0.39 -20.13 -15.50
CA LEU A 126 -1.06 -21.26 -14.87
C LEU A 126 -1.78 -20.87 -13.56
N VAL A 127 -1.24 -19.93 -12.80
CA VAL A 127 -1.81 -19.48 -11.52
C VAL A 127 -3.28 -19.05 -11.66
N PRO A 128 -3.71 -18.26 -12.65
CA PRO A 128 -5.11 -17.89 -12.84
C PRO A 128 -6.06 -19.07 -13.10
N CYS A 129 -5.57 -20.23 -13.52
CA CYS A 129 -6.41 -21.43 -13.71
C CYS A 129 -7.14 -21.82 -12.42
N HIS A 130 -6.56 -21.52 -11.25
CA HIS A 130 -7.21 -21.74 -9.96
C HIS A 130 -8.49 -20.91 -9.76
N LEU A 131 -8.61 -19.73 -10.40
CA LEU A 131 -9.85 -18.96 -10.43
C LEU A 131 -10.91 -19.66 -11.27
N PHE A 132 -10.53 -20.26 -12.39
CA PHE A 132 -11.46 -21.01 -13.25
C PHE A 132 -11.91 -22.32 -12.59
N ILE A 133 -11.03 -22.98 -11.82
CA ILE A 133 -11.40 -24.13 -10.98
C ILE A 133 -12.39 -23.70 -9.90
N ALA A 134 -12.16 -22.57 -9.23
CA ALA A 134 -13.08 -22.03 -8.24
C ALA A 134 -14.44 -21.67 -8.85
N TYR A 135 -14.45 -21.13 -10.08
CA TYR A 135 -15.67 -20.88 -10.85
C TYR A 135 -16.45 -22.18 -11.10
N SER A 136 -15.79 -23.24 -11.50
CA SER A 136 -16.42 -24.54 -11.76
C SER A 136 -17.11 -25.10 -10.50
N PHE A 137 -16.47 -24.94 -9.33
CA PHE A 137 -17.08 -25.31 -8.06
C PHE A 137 -18.31 -24.45 -7.73
N GLU A 138 -18.24 -23.14 -7.95
CA GLU A 138 -19.38 -22.24 -7.70
C GLU A 138 -20.51 -22.42 -8.75
N TRP A 139 -20.17 -22.75 -10.00
CA TRP A 139 -21.16 -23.11 -11.00
C TRP A 139 -21.96 -24.36 -10.57
N TYR A 140 -21.26 -25.39 -10.11
CA TYR A 140 -21.90 -26.59 -9.54
C TYR A 140 -22.74 -26.24 -8.30
N ALA A 141 -22.21 -25.44 -7.40
CA ALA A 141 -22.90 -24.97 -6.21
C ALA A 141 -24.19 -24.18 -6.56
N ALA A 142 -24.11 -23.30 -7.55
CA ALA A 142 -25.25 -22.53 -8.05
C ALA A 142 -26.35 -23.43 -8.62
N LYS A 143 -25.97 -24.48 -9.38
CA LYS A 143 -26.93 -25.49 -9.90
C LYS A 143 -27.63 -26.20 -8.75
N GLN A 144 -26.91 -26.66 -7.73
CA GLN A 144 -27.48 -27.30 -6.56
C GLN A 144 -28.39 -26.36 -5.76
N ALA A 145 -28.00 -25.08 -5.60
CA ALA A 145 -28.80 -24.09 -4.90
C ALA A 145 -30.14 -23.81 -5.62
N ARG A 146 -30.16 -23.74 -6.96
CA ARG A 146 -31.42 -23.61 -7.75
C ARG A 146 -32.34 -24.79 -7.53
N ILE A 147 -31.81 -26.03 -7.59
CA ILE A 147 -32.60 -27.25 -7.38
C ILE A 147 -33.18 -27.27 -5.94
N SER A 148 -32.37 -26.97 -4.94
CA SER A 148 -32.81 -26.95 -3.54
C SER A 148 -33.91 -25.91 -3.32
N ARG A 149 -33.78 -24.71 -3.89
CA ARG A 149 -34.80 -23.65 -3.79
C ARG A 149 -36.09 -24.02 -4.50
N ALA A 150 -36.02 -24.60 -5.70
CA ALA A 150 -37.21 -25.07 -6.43
C ALA A 150 -37.97 -26.15 -5.63
N GLN A 151 -37.25 -27.08 -5.00
CA GLN A 151 -37.85 -28.12 -4.15
C GLN A 151 -38.51 -27.53 -2.89
N SER A 152 -37.93 -26.49 -2.29
CA SER A 152 -38.52 -25.81 -1.14
C SER A 152 -39.82 -25.07 -1.51
N ILE A 153 -39.86 -24.44 -2.68
CA ILE A 153 -41.05 -23.73 -3.19
C ILE A 153 -42.16 -24.73 -3.52
N SER A 154 -41.83 -25.84 -4.19
CA SER A 154 -42.83 -26.86 -4.60
C SER A 154 -43.52 -27.58 -3.41
N LYS A 155 -42.85 -27.59 -2.23
CA LYS A 155 -43.36 -28.17 -0.98
C LYS A 155 -44.15 -27.18 -0.11
N GLY A 156 -44.56 -26.03 -0.67
CA GLY A 156 -45.37 -25.04 0.05
C GLY A 156 -44.69 -24.30 1.21
N GLY A 157 -43.37 -24.32 1.29
CA GLY A 157 -42.58 -23.55 2.27
C GLY A 157 -42.79 -23.97 3.75
N SER A 158 -43.65 -24.92 4.07
CA SER A 158 -44.09 -25.23 5.42
C SER A 158 -43.53 -26.53 6.01
N THR A 159 -42.84 -27.35 5.23
CA THR A 159 -42.26 -28.61 5.77
C THR A 159 -40.77 -28.42 5.97
N SER A 160 -40.36 -28.47 7.24
CA SER A 160 -38.93 -28.59 7.59
C SER A 160 -38.33 -29.76 6.81
N PRO A 161 -37.16 -29.61 6.20
CA PRO A 161 -36.50 -30.73 5.52
C PRO A 161 -36.31 -31.88 6.49
N THR A 162 -36.56 -33.11 6.04
CA THR A 162 -36.29 -34.31 6.82
C THR A 162 -34.82 -34.36 7.24
N GLU A 163 -34.48 -34.90 8.38
CA GLU A 163 -33.10 -34.96 8.90
C GLU A 163 -32.12 -35.52 7.85
N ASP A 164 -32.52 -36.56 7.11
CA ASP A 164 -31.72 -37.13 6.01
C ASP A 164 -31.48 -36.17 4.86
N GLN A 165 -32.46 -35.34 4.54
CA GLN A 165 -32.32 -34.31 3.47
C GLN A 165 -31.40 -33.20 3.95
N GLN A 166 -31.50 -32.81 5.20
CA GLN A 166 -30.64 -31.81 5.81
C GLN A 166 -29.19 -32.30 5.91
N ALA A 167 -28.98 -33.56 6.32
CA ALA A 167 -27.66 -34.19 6.39
C ALA A 167 -26.99 -34.28 4.99
N LYS A 168 -27.73 -34.70 3.96
CA LYS A 168 -27.24 -34.73 2.57
C LYS A 168 -26.90 -33.32 2.04
N PHE A 169 -27.68 -32.33 2.40
CA PHE A 169 -27.46 -30.95 2.03
C PHE A 169 -26.20 -30.39 2.70
N GLU A 170 -26.05 -30.59 4.00
CA GLU A 170 -24.87 -30.19 4.75
C GLU A 170 -23.59 -30.87 4.23
N SER A 171 -23.68 -32.16 3.91
CA SER A 171 -22.56 -32.92 3.33
C SER A 171 -22.08 -32.30 2.00
N LYS A 172 -23.00 -31.94 1.09
CA LYS A 172 -22.65 -31.27 -0.19
C LYS A 172 -21.98 -29.93 0.04
N TRP A 173 -22.48 -29.10 0.96
CA TRP A 173 -21.88 -27.80 1.26
C TRP A 173 -20.52 -27.94 1.93
N ARG A 174 -20.33 -28.96 2.75
CA ARG A 174 -19.03 -29.29 3.32
C ARG A 174 -18.02 -29.67 2.24
N SER A 175 -18.42 -30.51 1.28
CA SER A 175 -17.58 -30.91 0.14
C SER A 175 -17.16 -29.72 -0.73
N ILE A 176 -18.09 -28.83 -1.05
CA ILE A 176 -17.79 -27.60 -1.84
C ILE A 176 -16.80 -26.71 -1.08
N ARG A 177 -17.01 -26.51 0.22
CA ARG A 177 -16.08 -25.75 1.07
C ARG A 177 -14.68 -26.35 1.10
N THR A 178 -14.60 -27.68 1.24
CA THR A 178 -13.32 -28.41 1.25
C THR A 178 -12.62 -28.31 -0.10
N ALA A 179 -13.36 -28.40 -1.21
CA ALA A 179 -12.82 -28.25 -2.57
C ALA A 179 -12.23 -26.85 -2.78
N HIS A 180 -12.91 -25.80 -2.34
CA HIS A 180 -12.37 -24.43 -2.41
C HIS A 180 -11.12 -24.25 -1.54
N LEU A 181 -11.12 -24.78 -0.30
CA LEU A 181 -9.98 -24.72 0.58
C LEU A 181 -8.78 -25.46 -0.03
N PHE A 182 -9.01 -26.64 -0.57
CA PHE A 182 -7.98 -27.44 -1.24
C PHE A 182 -7.40 -26.70 -2.46
N ASN A 183 -8.26 -26.15 -3.33
CA ASN A 183 -7.84 -25.39 -4.50
C ASN A 183 -7.00 -24.17 -4.13
N ALA A 184 -7.43 -23.39 -3.13
CA ALA A 184 -6.69 -22.22 -2.67
C ALA A 184 -5.33 -22.59 -2.07
N THR A 185 -5.29 -23.64 -1.22
CA THR A 185 -4.04 -24.13 -0.62
C THR A 185 -3.10 -24.69 -1.67
N LEU A 186 -3.63 -25.44 -2.66
CA LEU A 186 -2.85 -26.00 -3.76
C LEU A 186 -2.25 -24.88 -4.63
N ALA A 187 -3.04 -23.83 -4.91
CA ALA A 187 -2.57 -22.66 -5.66
C ALA A 187 -1.33 -22.04 -5.00
N LEU A 188 -1.38 -21.82 -3.69
CA LEU A 188 -0.26 -21.22 -2.97
C LEU A 188 0.90 -22.20 -2.84
N ALA A 189 0.65 -23.44 -2.37
CA ALA A 189 1.71 -24.39 -2.03
C ALA A 189 2.52 -24.88 -3.25
N VAL A 190 1.84 -25.25 -4.35
CA VAL A 190 2.52 -25.78 -5.54
C VAL A 190 3.35 -24.71 -6.22
N HIS A 191 2.80 -23.52 -6.38
CA HIS A 191 3.51 -22.44 -7.06
C HIS A 191 4.68 -21.92 -6.22
N SER A 192 4.49 -21.71 -4.90
CA SER A 192 5.59 -21.35 -4.00
C SER A 192 6.68 -22.43 -3.96
N TRP A 193 6.30 -23.72 -4.00
CA TRP A 193 7.25 -24.83 -4.10
C TRP A 193 8.09 -24.75 -5.39
N VAL A 194 7.46 -24.51 -6.55
CA VAL A 194 8.18 -24.37 -7.82
C VAL A 194 9.10 -23.14 -7.79
N VAL A 195 8.63 -21.99 -7.27
CA VAL A 195 9.49 -20.80 -7.12
C VAL A 195 10.69 -21.10 -6.23
N TYR A 196 10.47 -21.73 -5.08
CA TYR A 196 11.55 -22.03 -4.13
C TYR A 196 12.60 -22.97 -4.69
N PHE A 197 12.21 -24.05 -5.36
CA PHE A 197 13.16 -25.10 -5.80
C PHE A 197 13.69 -24.90 -7.23
N HIS A 198 12.94 -24.26 -8.12
CA HIS A 198 13.27 -24.24 -9.55
C HIS A 198 13.60 -22.86 -10.12
N ILE A 199 13.14 -21.76 -9.50
CA ILE A 199 13.48 -20.39 -9.93
C ILE A 199 14.60 -19.85 -9.04
N PHE A 200 15.74 -19.49 -9.65
CA PHE A 200 16.90 -18.99 -8.91
C PHE A 200 17.03 -17.47 -8.92
N HIS A 201 16.48 -16.82 -9.94
CA HIS A 201 16.55 -15.37 -10.04
C HIS A 201 15.55 -14.70 -9.08
N PRO A 202 16.01 -13.93 -8.06
CA PRO A 202 15.12 -13.38 -7.02
C PRO A 202 14.02 -12.49 -7.57
N LEU A 203 14.30 -11.65 -8.58
CA LEU A 203 13.29 -10.74 -9.17
C LEU A 203 12.16 -11.52 -9.86
N ILE A 204 12.50 -12.55 -10.67
CA ILE A 204 11.52 -13.40 -11.35
C ILE A 204 10.69 -14.13 -10.29
N GLY A 205 11.35 -14.69 -9.28
CA GLY A 205 10.69 -15.33 -8.16
C GLY A 205 9.73 -14.40 -7.42
N THR A 206 10.15 -13.18 -7.10
CA THR A 206 9.30 -12.20 -6.39
C THR A 206 8.07 -11.79 -7.20
N ILE A 207 8.23 -11.52 -8.51
CA ILE A 207 7.09 -11.17 -9.37
C ILE A 207 6.10 -12.34 -9.46
N THR A 208 6.61 -13.57 -9.61
CA THR A 208 5.77 -14.77 -9.69
C THR A 208 5.05 -15.01 -8.35
N GLU A 209 5.76 -14.95 -7.22
CA GLU A 209 5.19 -15.18 -5.89
C GLU A 209 4.15 -14.11 -5.52
N LEU A 210 4.41 -12.84 -5.85
CA LEU A 210 3.43 -11.77 -5.68
C LEU A 210 2.14 -12.06 -6.46
N HIS A 211 2.26 -12.53 -7.71
CA HIS A 211 1.11 -12.90 -8.52
C HIS A 211 0.33 -14.08 -7.91
N VAL A 212 1.04 -15.10 -7.41
CA VAL A 212 0.43 -16.23 -6.71
C VAL A 212 -0.37 -15.77 -5.48
N ILE A 213 0.19 -14.90 -4.65
CA ILE A 213 -0.47 -14.37 -3.46
C ILE A 213 -1.72 -13.55 -3.85
N ILE A 214 -1.64 -12.74 -4.90
CA ILE A 214 -2.78 -11.97 -5.41
C ILE A 214 -3.91 -12.91 -5.87
N VAL A 215 -3.61 -13.92 -6.65
CA VAL A 215 -4.60 -14.88 -7.15
C VAL A 215 -5.16 -15.72 -6.01
N TYR A 216 -4.33 -16.16 -5.05
CA TYR A 216 -4.78 -16.83 -3.83
C TYR A 216 -5.84 -15.99 -3.09
N MET A 217 -5.56 -14.71 -2.84
CA MET A 217 -6.52 -13.82 -2.18
C MET A 217 -7.81 -13.66 -3.01
N LYS A 218 -7.71 -13.57 -4.34
CA LYS A 218 -8.89 -13.52 -5.21
C LYS A 218 -9.72 -14.81 -5.17
N VAL A 219 -9.09 -15.99 -5.19
CA VAL A 219 -9.76 -17.28 -5.06
C VAL A 219 -10.50 -17.38 -3.73
N VAL A 220 -9.85 -17.01 -2.63
CA VAL A 220 -10.46 -17.00 -1.30
C VAL A 220 -11.64 -16.04 -1.23
N SER A 221 -11.48 -14.83 -1.76
CA SER A 221 -12.56 -13.82 -1.76
C SER A 221 -13.74 -14.27 -2.61
N TYR A 222 -13.50 -14.86 -3.78
CA TYR A 222 -14.54 -15.39 -4.66
C TYR A 222 -15.36 -16.50 -3.95
N ALA A 223 -14.68 -17.46 -3.34
CA ALA A 223 -15.31 -18.57 -2.63
C ALA A 223 -16.15 -18.11 -1.43
N LEU A 224 -15.57 -17.25 -0.56
CA LEU A 224 -16.23 -16.80 0.66
C LEU A 224 -17.43 -15.89 0.37
N THR A 225 -17.31 -15.00 -0.61
CA THR A 225 -18.43 -14.11 -0.98
C THR A 225 -19.58 -14.89 -1.61
N ASN A 226 -19.29 -15.81 -2.53
CA ASN A 226 -20.35 -16.63 -3.14
C ASN A 226 -20.99 -17.57 -2.14
N ARG A 227 -20.26 -18.06 -1.13
CA ARG A 227 -20.86 -18.79 0.01
C ARG A 227 -21.93 -17.97 0.71
N ASP A 228 -21.63 -16.72 1.05
CA ASP A 228 -22.56 -15.85 1.77
C ASP A 228 -23.76 -15.44 0.89
N LEU A 229 -23.53 -15.13 -0.38
CA LEU A 229 -24.60 -14.86 -1.37
C LEU A 229 -25.52 -16.07 -1.55
N ARG A 230 -24.96 -17.27 -1.62
CA ARG A 230 -25.71 -18.52 -1.72
C ARG A 230 -26.54 -18.78 -0.46
N HIS A 231 -25.99 -18.49 0.72
CA HIS A 231 -26.72 -18.63 1.99
C HIS A 231 -27.93 -17.68 2.01
N ALA A 232 -27.76 -16.42 1.66
CA ALA A 232 -28.86 -15.45 1.55
C ALA A 232 -29.91 -15.87 0.51
N TYR A 233 -29.49 -16.45 -0.62
CA TYR A 233 -30.39 -16.96 -1.67
C TYR A 233 -31.25 -18.15 -1.18
N LEU A 234 -30.69 -19.00 -0.35
CA LEU A 234 -31.38 -20.20 0.16
C LEU A 234 -32.31 -19.89 1.34
N HIS A 235 -32.09 -18.80 2.08
CA HIS A 235 -32.85 -18.42 3.25
C HIS A 235 -33.51 -17.04 3.14
N PRO A 236 -34.35 -16.78 2.10
CA PRO A 236 -34.92 -15.45 1.87
C PRO A 236 -35.89 -15.02 2.97
N VAL A 237 -36.57 -15.95 3.63
CA VAL A 237 -37.59 -15.69 4.66
C VAL A 237 -36.98 -15.15 5.96
N LYS A 238 -35.70 -15.38 6.21
CA LYS A 238 -35.00 -14.88 7.42
C LYS A 238 -34.54 -13.41 7.29
N GLY A 239 -34.97 -12.70 6.27
CA GLY A 239 -34.54 -11.32 6.03
C GLY A 239 -33.08 -11.15 5.58
N GLU A 240 -32.37 -12.25 5.32
CA GLU A 240 -30.95 -12.23 4.95
C GLU A 240 -30.69 -11.53 3.60
N LEU A 241 -31.67 -11.55 2.67
CA LEU A 241 -31.59 -10.78 1.42
C LEU A 241 -31.60 -9.28 1.66
N ALA A 242 -32.31 -8.79 2.68
CA ALA A 242 -32.37 -7.38 3.04
C ALA A 242 -31.05 -6.88 3.66
N LEU A 243 -30.18 -7.78 4.14
CA LEU A 243 -28.85 -7.45 4.66
C LEU A 243 -27.81 -7.26 3.54
N LEU A 244 -28.12 -7.66 2.31
CA LEU A 244 -27.22 -7.48 1.18
C LEU A 244 -27.23 -6.01 0.71
N PRO A 245 -26.09 -5.48 0.25
CA PRO A 245 -26.04 -4.15 -0.37
C PRO A 245 -27.02 -4.03 -1.54
N GLU A 246 -27.74 -2.92 -1.63
CA GLU A 246 -28.69 -2.64 -2.72
C GLU A 246 -28.05 -2.78 -4.11
N LEU A 247 -26.77 -2.43 -4.24
CA LEU A 247 -26.00 -2.61 -5.47
C LEU A 247 -26.05 -4.05 -6.00
N TYR A 248 -26.15 -5.05 -5.13
CA TYR A 248 -26.18 -6.47 -5.53
C TYR A 248 -27.52 -6.91 -6.13
N ALA A 249 -28.57 -6.10 -5.99
CA ALA A 249 -29.83 -6.32 -6.67
C ALA A 249 -29.72 -6.26 -8.20
N GLN A 250 -28.70 -5.56 -8.72
CA GLN A 250 -28.42 -5.48 -10.16
C GLN A 250 -27.91 -6.81 -10.74
N CYS A 251 -27.28 -7.67 -9.92
CA CYS A 251 -26.80 -8.98 -10.35
C CYS A 251 -26.93 -9.98 -9.17
N PRO A 252 -28.16 -10.41 -8.85
CA PRO A 252 -28.42 -11.27 -7.69
C PRO A 252 -27.87 -12.69 -7.93
N TYR A 253 -27.52 -13.38 -6.84
CA TYR A 253 -27.13 -14.78 -6.91
C TYR A 253 -28.32 -15.64 -7.39
N PRO A 254 -28.15 -16.57 -8.29
CA PRO A 254 -26.92 -17.05 -8.90
C PRO A 254 -26.59 -16.45 -10.29
N GLN A 255 -27.14 -15.31 -10.67
CA GLN A 255 -26.88 -14.66 -11.96
C GLN A 255 -25.43 -14.14 -12.05
N ASN A 256 -24.80 -13.84 -10.91
CA ASN A 256 -23.40 -13.41 -10.82
C ASN A 256 -22.40 -14.51 -11.21
N ILE A 257 -22.82 -15.79 -11.25
CA ILE A 257 -21.93 -16.91 -11.60
C ILE A 257 -21.84 -17.03 -13.12
N THR A 258 -21.07 -16.12 -13.73
CA THR A 258 -20.79 -16.10 -15.17
C THR A 258 -19.29 -15.95 -15.41
N MET A 259 -18.81 -16.47 -16.54
CA MET A 259 -17.41 -16.36 -16.94
C MET A 259 -16.99 -14.88 -17.11
N THR A 260 -17.88 -14.07 -17.68
CA THR A 260 -17.63 -12.62 -17.86
C THR A 260 -17.40 -11.90 -16.53
N ASN A 261 -18.21 -12.22 -15.50
CA ASN A 261 -18.06 -11.63 -14.17
C ASN A 261 -16.73 -12.08 -13.52
N LEU A 262 -16.36 -13.36 -13.66
CA LEU A 262 -15.08 -13.88 -13.17
C LEU A 262 -13.88 -13.21 -13.85
N ILE A 263 -13.88 -13.12 -15.19
CA ILE A 263 -12.79 -12.49 -15.96
C ILE A 263 -12.66 -11.01 -15.58
N TYR A 264 -13.79 -10.31 -15.43
CA TYR A 264 -13.78 -8.94 -14.96
C TYR A 264 -13.13 -8.84 -13.57
N PHE A 265 -13.52 -9.68 -12.61
CA PHE A 265 -12.91 -9.72 -11.28
C PHE A 265 -11.42 -10.08 -11.33
N TRP A 266 -11.02 -11.00 -12.19
CA TRP A 266 -9.61 -11.37 -12.32
C TRP A 266 -8.74 -10.16 -12.68
N TRP A 267 -9.17 -9.34 -13.65
CA TRP A 267 -8.43 -8.16 -14.09
C TRP A 267 -8.67 -6.92 -13.22
N ALA A 268 -9.80 -6.82 -12.54
CA ALA A 268 -10.13 -5.66 -11.72
C ALA A 268 -9.05 -5.42 -10.63
N PRO A 269 -8.64 -4.15 -10.40
CA PRO A 269 -7.62 -3.80 -9.41
C PRO A 269 -8.17 -3.86 -7.98
N THR A 270 -8.73 -5.00 -7.60
CA THR A 270 -9.28 -5.27 -6.27
C THR A 270 -9.04 -6.71 -5.89
N LEU A 271 -8.91 -6.98 -4.59
CA LEU A 271 -8.78 -8.33 -4.03
C LEU A 271 -10.10 -8.87 -3.47
N VAL A 272 -11.13 -8.02 -3.46
CA VAL A 272 -12.44 -8.34 -2.89
C VAL A 272 -13.44 -8.56 -4.01
N TYR A 273 -13.99 -9.77 -4.10
CA TYR A 273 -15.03 -10.09 -5.06
C TYR A 273 -16.36 -9.42 -4.69
N GLN A 274 -17.02 -8.88 -5.71
CA GLN A 274 -18.38 -8.37 -5.68
C GLN A 274 -19.12 -8.78 -6.96
N PRO A 275 -20.45 -9.04 -6.92
CA PRO A 275 -21.24 -9.29 -8.12
C PRO A 275 -21.24 -8.12 -9.09
N VAL A 276 -21.21 -6.89 -8.56
CA VAL A 276 -21.26 -5.63 -9.30
C VAL A 276 -20.22 -4.67 -8.76
N TYR A 277 -19.57 -3.94 -9.65
CA TYR A 277 -18.62 -2.88 -9.33
C TYR A 277 -19.07 -1.56 -9.95
N PRO A 278 -18.82 -0.41 -9.31
CA PRO A 278 -19.04 0.88 -9.94
C PRO A 278 -18.17 1.01 -11.20
N ARG A 279 -18.75 1.54 -12.27
CA ARG A 279 -18.05 1.68 -13.55
C ARG A 279 -18.05 3.12 -14.03
N THR A 280 -16.96 3.54 -14.68
CA THR A 280 -16.88 4.81 -15.41
C THR A 280 -17.45 4.66 -16.82
N ASP A 281 -17.97 5.76 -17.39
CA ASP A 281 -18.62 5.72 -18.69
C ASP A 281 -17.66 5.48 -19.86
N ASN A 282 -16.49 6.13 -19.84
CA ASN A 282 -15.53 6.11 -20.94
C ASN A 282 -14.11 5.79 -20.48
N ILE A 283 -13.28 5.28 -21.40
CA ILE A 283 -11.85 5.04 -21.22
C ILE A 283 -11.08 6.25 -21.76
N ARG A 284 -10.29 6.90 -20.92
CA ARG A 284 -9.44 8.03 -21.30
C ARG A 284 -8.05 7.54 -21.72
N TRP A 285 -7.86 7.20 -22.98
CA TRP A 285 -6.62 6.59 -23.48
C TRP A 285 -5.38 7.42 -23.24
N ILE A 286 -5.46 8.77 -23.34
CA ILE A 286 -4.35 9.66 -23.02
C ILE A 286 -3.94 9.53 -21.54
N PHE A 287 -4.91 9.38 -20.65
CA PHE A 287 -4.63 9.11 -19.23
C PHE A 287 -3.91 7.77 -19.05
N VAL A 288 -4.37 6.70 -19.72
CA VAL A 288 -3.71 5.39 -19.68
C VAL A 288 -2.26 5.50 -20.14
N LEU A 289 -2.02 6.15 -21.28
CA LEU A 289 -0.67 6.31 -21.83
C LEU A 289 0.25 7.07 -20.88
N LYS A 290 -0.23 8.17 -20.26
CA LYS A 290 0.53 8.91 -19.24
C LYS A 290 0.89 8.04 -18.05
N ARG A 291 -0.08 7.26 -17.51
CA ARG A 291 0.15 6.35 -16.39
C ARG A 291 1.14 5.23 -16.73
N LEU A 292 1.06 4.66 -17.93
CA LEU A 292 2.02 3.65 -18.39
C LEU A 292 3.43 4.25 -18.58
N GLY A 293 3.53 5.46 -19.12
CA GLY A 293 4.80 6.20 -19.22
C GLY A 293 5.45 6.41 -17.84
N GLU A 294 4.65 6.78 -16.83
CA GLU A 294 5.13 6.92 -15.45
C GLU A 294 5.63 5.59 -14.88
N VAL A 295 4.90 4.47 -15.12
CA VAL A 295 5.35 3.13 -14.70
C VAL A 295 6.71 2.80 -15.30
N VAL A 296 6.91 3.03 -16.59
CA VAL A 296 8.18 2.77 -17.26
C VAL A 296 9.30 3.65 -16.69
N CYS A 297 9.09 4.96 -16.60
CA CYS A 297 10.09 5.89 -16.07
C CYS A 297 10.48 5.54 -14.61
N LEU A 298 9.49 5.27 -13.75
CA LEU A 298 9.75 4.91 -12.37
C LEU A 298 10.43 3.54 -12.25
N SER A 299 10.09 2.58 -13.10
CA SER A 299 10.76 1.26 -13.12
C SER A 299 12.23 1.38 -13.52
N VAL A 300 12.55 2.19 -14.54
CA VAL A 300 13.92 2.50 -14.93
C VAL A 300 14.66 3.22 -13.80
N PHE A 301 14.01 4.18 -13.15
CA PHE A 301 14.58 4.89 -12.00
C PHE A 301 14.87 3.96 -10.82
N ILE A 302 13.95 3.04 -10.48
CA ILE A 302 14.15 2.03 -9.43
C ILE A 302 15.33 1.13 -9.78
N TRP A 303 15.40 0.67 -11.03
CA TRP A 303 16.52 -0.15 -11.49
C TRP A 303 17.86 0.60 -11.38
N PHE A 304 17.89 1.86 -11.83
CA PHE A 304 19.06 2.72 -11.69
C PHE A 304 19.51 2.86 -10.22
N CYS A 305 18.58 3.24 -9.32
CA CYS A 305 18.88 3.39 -7.90
C CYS A 305 19.34 2.07 -7.26
N SER A 306 18.75 0.96 -7.65
CA SER A 306 19.12 -0.35 -7.14
C SER A 306 20.53 -0.77 -7.59
N ALA A 307 20.86 -0.61 -8.86
CA ALA A 307 22.14 -1.01 -9.41
C ALA A 307 23.28 -0.07 -8.98
N GLN A 308 23.07 1.24 -9.08
CA GLN A 308 24.13 2.23 -8.87
C GLN A 308 24.38 2.52 -7.39
N TYR A 309 23.34 2.47 -6.54
CA TYR A 309 23.47 2.89 -5.13
C TYR A 309 23.22 1.77 -4.13
N ALA A 310 22.11 1.02 -4.24
CA ALA A 310 21.77 0.00 -3.25
C ALA A 310 22.76 -1.18 -3.29
N ALA A 311 23.08 -1.68 -4.46
CA ALA A 311 23.96 -2.83 -4.62
C ALA A 311 25.36 -2.61 -4.02
N PRO A 312 26.09 -1.50 -4.28
CA PRO A 312 27.39 -1.26 -3.64
C PRO A 312 27.33 -1.18 -2.12
N VAL A 313 26.28 -0.56 -1.56
CA VAL A 313 26.09 -0.48 -0.11
C VAL A 313 25.90 -1.87 0.48
N LEU A 314 25.07 -2.70 -0.14
CA LEU A 314 24.82 -4.07 0.29
C LEU A 314 26.09 -4.93 0.20
N TRP A 315 26.83 -4.86 -0.91
CA TRP A 315 28.09 -5.58 -1.09
C TRP A 315 29.15 -5.20 -0.06
N ASN A 316 29.34 -3.90 0.18
CA ASN A 316 30.31 -3.39 1.14
C ASN A 316 29.90 -3.65 2.61
N SER A 317 28.69 -4.12 2.86
CA SER A 317 28.20 -4.46 4.19
C SER A 317 28.51 -5.89 4.60
N LEU A 318 28.80 -6.79 3.63
CA LEU A 318 29.01 -8.22 3.89
C LEU A 318 30.16 -8.49 4.86
N ASP A 319 31.32 -7.86 4.64
CA ASP A 319 32.50 -8.06 5.51
C ASP A 319 32.25 -7.53 6.94
N LYS A 320 31.50 -6.42 7.06
CA LYS A 320 31.17 -5.82 8.37
C LYS A 320 30.21 -6.68 9.18
N ILE A 321 29.27 -7.32 8.52
CA ILE A 321 28.34 -8.28 9.15
C ILE A 321 29.11 -9.54 9.59
N ASN A 322 30.03 -10.05 8.78
CA ASN A 322 30.85 -11.22 9.14
C ASN A 322 31.68 -10.99 10.39
N HIS A 323 32.18 -9.77 10.62
CA HIS A 323 32.99 -9.41 11.78
C HIS A 323 32.15 -8.84 12.95
N LEU A 324 30.81 -8.79 12.83
CA LEU A 324 29.89 -8.22 13.83
C LEU A 324 30.26 -6.80 14.30
N ASP A 325 30.81 -5.98 13.39
CA ASP A 325 31.13 -4.58 13.64
C ASP A 325 29.84 -3.75 13.68
N LEU A 326 29.22 -3.67 14.86
CA LEU A 326 27.91 -3.05 15.06
C LEU A 326 27.86 -1.58 14.62
N ILE A 327 28.92 -0.82 14.88
CA ILE A 327 28.97 0.61 14.51
C ILE A 327 28.94 0.76 12.98
N SER A 328 29.76 -0.01 12.29
CA SER A 328 29.78 -0.03 10.83
C SER A 328 28.46 -0.58 10.25
N ILE A 329 27.83 -1.57 10.89
CA ILE A 329 26.53 -2.10 10.46
C ILE A 329 25.45 -1.01 10.56
N VAL A 330 25.39 -0.26 11.66
CA VAL A 330 24.46 0.87 11.83
C VAL A 330 24.73 1.96 10.78
N GLU A 331 25.98 2.31 10.53
CA GLU A 331 26.33 3.28 9.48
C GLU A 331 25.83 2.83 8.10
N ARG A 332 26.04 1.54 7.77
CA ARG A 332 25.57 0.96 6.50
C ARG A 332 24.04 0.92 6.41
N LEU A 333 23.39 0.60 7.52
CA LEU A 333 21.93 0.61 7.59
C LEU A 333 21.38 2.03 7.35
N LEU A 334 21.97 3.06 7.93
CA LEU A 334 21.60 4.46 7.71
C LEU A 334 21.84 4.90 6.24
N LYS A 335 22.95 4.47 5.63
CA LYS A 335 23.20 4.71 4.19
C LYS A 335 22.17 4.02 3.31
N LEU A 336 21.83 2.76 3.64
CA LEU A 336 20.84 1.99 2.90
C LEU A 336 19.43 2.54 3.07
N SER A 337 19.11 3.13 4.22
CA SER A 337 17.77 3.62 4.55
C SER A 337 17.29 4.69 3.58
N THR A 338 18.13 5.64 3.21
CA THR A 338 17.79 6.70 2.24
C THR A 338 17.49 6.12 0.86
N ILE A 339 18.34 5.23 0.38
CA ILE A 339 18.18 4.62 -0.95
C ILE A 339 16.97 3.69 -0.98
N SER A 340 16.80 2.88 0.07
CA SER A 340 15.64 1.99 0.24
C SER A 340 14.34 2.78 0.26
N LEU A 341 14.29 3.91 0.98
CA LEU A 341 13.12 4.79 1.01
C LEU A 341 12.78 5.34 -0.38
N ILE A 342 13.77 5.84 -1.13
CA ILE A 342 13.57 6.37 -2.48
C ILE A 342 13.03 5.28 -3.41
N ILE A 343 13.63 4.09 -3.40
CA ILE A 343 13.20 2.95 -4.21
C ILE A 343 11.77 2.55 -3.84
N TRP A 344 11.46 2.50 -2.54
CA TRP A 344 10.14 2.13 -2.06
C TRP A 344 9.07 3.16 -2.44
N LEU A 345 9.33 4.47 -2.26
CA LEU A 345 8.42 5.54 -2.67
C LEU A 345 8.17 5.52 -4.18
N ALA A 346 9.24 5.37 -4.98
CA ALA A 346 9.10 5.23 -6.43
C ALA A 346 8.27 3.99 -6.80
N GLY A 347 8.48 2.85 -6.13
CA GLY A 347 7.70 1.63 -6.30
C GLY A 347 6.23 1.80 -5.89
N PHE A 348 5.99 2.51 -4.78
CA PHE A 348 4.64 2.86 -4.35
C PHE A 348 3.91 3.68 -5.41
N PHE A 349 4.51 4.75 -5.93
CA PHE A 349 3.92 5.56 -6.98
C PHE A 349 3.73 4.78 -8.28
N ALA A 350 4.72 3.98 -8.69
CA ALA A 350 4.63 3.16 -9.90
C ALA A 350 3.45 2.18 -9.82
N LEU A 351 3.25 1.52 -8.68
CA LEU A 351 2.21 0.52 -8.50
C LEU A 351 0.84 1.19 -8.24
N PHE A 352 0.69 1.92 -7.12
CA PHE A 352 -0.62 2.38 -6.64
C PHE A 352 -1.13 3.59 -7.41
N GLN A 353 -0.27 4.55 -7.71
CA GLN A 353 -0.69 5.77 -8.41
C GLN A 353 -0.74 5.57 -9.93
N SER A 354 0.16 4.78 -10.51
CA SER A 354 0.26 4.69 -11.97
C SER A 354 -0.31 3.37 -12.51
N ALA A 355 0.22 2.21 -12.13
CA ALA A 355 -0.20 0.93 -12.70
C ALA A 355 -1.66 0.58 -12.37
N LEU A 356 -2.07 0.68 -11.09
CA LEU A 356 -3.45 0.36 -10.71
C LEU A 356 -4.46 1.35 -11.31
N ASN A 357 -4.11 2.65 -11.45
CA ASN A 357 -4.97 3.62 -12.11
C ASN A 357 -5.06 3.40 -13.64
N ALA A 358 -3.96 3.01 -14.30
CA ALA A 358 -4.01 2.61 -15.70
C ALA A 358 -4.93 1.40 -15.90
N LEU A 359 -4.77 0.37 -15.08
CA LEU A 359 -5.61 -0.82 -15.11
C LEU A 359 -7.08 -0.50 -14.81
N ALA A 360 -7.35 0.33 -13.79
CA ALA A 360 -8.70 0.76 -13.45
C ALA A 360 -9.36 1.52 -14.60
N GLU A 361 -8.62 2.36 -15.31
CA GLU A 361 -9.15 3.09 -16.47
C GLU A 361 -9.53 2.16 -17.62
N VAL A 362 -8.64 1.22 -17.98
CA VAL A 362 -8.91 0.22 -19.04
C VAL A 362 -10.09 -0.67 -18.66
N MET A 363 -10.20 -1.07 -17.40
CA MET A 363 -11.29 -1.88 -16.89
C MET A 363 -12.58 -1.08 -16.62
N ARG A 364 -12.57 0.24 -16.79
CA ARG A 364 -13.66 1.15 -16.41
C ARG A 364 -14.06 0.97 -14.94
N PHE A 365 -13.10 0.65 -14.08
CA PHE A 365 -13.31 0.44 -12.64
C PHE A 365 -13.40 1.79 -11.93
N GLY A 366 -14.55 2.05 -11.27
CA GLY A 366 -14.87 3.37 -10.73
C GLY A 366 -14.25 3.66 -9.37
N ASP A 367 -14.09 2.65 -8.50
CA ASP A 367 -13.51 2.85 -7.15
C ASP A 367 -11.98 2.80 -7.22
N ARG A 368 -11.36 3.96 -7.32
CA ARG A 368 -9.90 4.12 -7.42
C ARG A 368 -9.23 4.47 -6.11
N SER A 369 -9.88 4.20 -5.02
CA SER A 369 -9.40 4.45 -3.66
C SER A 369 -8.40 3.36 -3.25
N PHE A 370 -7.22 3.33 -3.91
CA PHE A 370 -6.19 2.31 -3.65
C PHE A 370 -5.35 2.62 -2.42
N TYR A 371 -5.25 3.89 -2.04
CA TYR A 371 -4.59 4.40 -0.84
C TYR A 371 -5.21 5.74 -0.44
N ASP A 372 -4.91 6.20 0.78
CA ASP A 372 -5.17 7.56 1.25
C ASP A 372 -3.86 8.20 1.73
N ASP A 373 -3.92 9.31 2.46
CA ASP A 373 -2.75 10.08 2.93
C ASP A 373 -1.97 9.40 4.07
N TRP A 374 -1.54 8.17 3.86
CA TRP A 374 -0.81 7.35 4.83
C TRP A 374 0.49 8.00 5.36
N TRP A 375 1.09 8.93 4.58
CA TRP A 375 2.29 9.68 4.99
C TRP A 375 2.02 10.66 6.13
N ASN A 376 0.77 11.01 6.38
CA ASN A 376 0.30 11.87 7.47
C ASN A 376 -0.16 11.07 8.71
N SER A 377 0.03 9.74 8.71
CA SER A 377 -0.43 8.90 9.80
C SER A 377 0.22 9.29 11.13
N ALA A 378 -0.61 9.52 12.14
CA ALA A 378 -0.16 9.81 13.49
C ALA A 378 0.27 8.55 14.26
N GLY A 379 -0.07 7.37 13.74
CA GLY A 379 0.31 6.10 14.30
C GLY A 379 0.33 4.99 13.27
N LEU A 380 0.97 3.88 13.63
CA LEU A 380 1.12 2.72 12.73
C LEU A 380 -0.22 2.03 12.39
N GLY A 381 -1.22 2.15 13.26
CA GLY A 381 -2.55 1.61 12.99
C GLY A 381 -3.22 2.31 11.80
N ASP A 382 -3.11 3.63 11.72
CA ASP A 382 -3.61 4.42 10.60
C ASP A 382 -2.84 4.14 9.32
N TYR A 383 -1.50 4.04 9.40
CA TYR A 383 -0.67 3.66 8.26
C TYR A 383 -1.17 2.37 7.60
N TRP A 384 -1.32 1.29 8.36
CA TRP A 384 -1.78 -0.01 7.82
C TRP A 384 -3.18 0.04 7.20
N ARG A 385 -4.02 0.97 7.63
CA ARG A 385 -5.36 1.18 7.08
C ARG A 385 -5.34 1.95 5.76
N LEU A 386 -4.39 2.87 5.58
CA LEU A 386 -4.41 3.88 4.51
C LEU A 386 -3.49 3.57 3.33
N TRP A 387 -2.35 2.85 3.55
CA TRP A 387 -1.32 2.72 2.52
C TRP A 387 -1.64 1.72 1.41
N ASN A 388 -2.37 0.63 1.70
CA ASN A 388 -2.75 -0.43 0.75
C ASN A 388 -4.20 -0.87 1.03
N LYS A 389 -5.15 -0.08 0.56
CA LYS A 389 -6.59 -0.32 0.80
C LYS A 389 -7.11 -1.63 0.19
N PRO A 390 -6.67 -2.10 -1.00
CA PRO A 390 -7.05 -3.42 -1.50
C PRO A 390 -6.75 -4.56 -0.53
N VAL A 391 -5.55 -4.60 0.03
CA VAL A 391 -5.16 -5.62 1.02
C VAL A 391 -5.90 -5.40 2.35
N TYR A 392 -5.99 -4.17 2.82
CA TYR A 392 -6.75 -3.83 4.03
C TYR A 392 -8.21 -4.28 3.94
N GLN A 393 -8.90 -4.01 2.81
CA GLN A 393 -10.29 -4.41 2.58
C GLN A 393 -10.44 -5.94 2.58
N PHE A 394 -9.49 -6.65 1.95
CA PHE A 394 -9.47 -8.11 1.97
C PHE A 394 -9.33 -8.64 3.41
N MET A 395 -8.35 -8.18 4.16
CA MET A 395 -8.09 -8.60 5.54
C MET A 395 -9.27 -8.27 6.47
N LYS A 396 -9.84 -7.08 6.34
CA LYS A 396 -11.01 -6.64 7.09
C LYS A 396 -12.22 -7.54 6.81
N ARG A 397 -12.53 -7.78 5.52
CA ARG A 397 -13.75 -8.49 5.11
C ARG A 397 -13.68 -10.00 5.37
N HIS A 398 -12.52 -10.62 5.09
CA HIS A 398 -12.43 -12.08 5.08
C HIS A 398 -11.80 -12.68 6.34
N ILE A 399 -11.12 -11.87 7.17
CA ILE A 399 -10.49 -12.33 8.40
C ILE A 399 -11.06 -11.59 9.61
N PHE A 400 -10.90 -10.27 9.68
CA PHE A 400 -11.27 -9.51 10.87
C PHE A 400 -12.77 -9.56 11.18
N SER A 401 -13.63 -9.18 10.23
CA SER A 401 -15.09 -9.13 10.44
C SER A 401 -15.71 -10.49 10.76
N PRO A 402 -15.33 -11.60 10.11
CA PRO A 402 -15.83 -12.92 10.47
C PRO A 402 -15.40 -13.40 11.86
N LEU A 403 -14.22 -13.01 12.34
CA LEU A 403 -13.76 -13.33 13.70
C LEU A 403 -14.55 -12.54 14.75
N ILE A 404 -14.78 -11.25 14.52
CA ILE A 404 -15.67 -10.43 15.37
C ILE A 404 -17.09 -11.02 15.41
N GLY A 405 -17.63 -11.41 14.25
CA GLY A 405 -18.95 -12.05 14.15
C GLY A 405 -19.06 -13.39 14.90
N ARG A 406 -17.94 -14.05 15.21
CA ARG A 406 -17.84 -15.26 16.04
C ARG A 406 -17.58 -14.97 17.52
N GLY A 407 -17.63 -13.69 17.93
CA GLY A 407 -17.43 -13.29 19.32
C GLY A 407 -15.98 -13.08 19.75
N TRP A 408 -15.02 -13.05 18.81
CA TRP A 408 -13.65 -12.71 19.16
C TRP A 408 -13.54 -11.24 19.53
N ASN A 409 -12.68 -10.93 20.50
CA ASN A 409 -12.41 -9.53 20.80
C ASN A 409 -11.56 -8.87 19.70
N MET A 410 -11.66 -7.54 19.60
CA MET A 410 -10.96 -6.77 18.57
C MET A 410 -9.43 -6.95 18.57
N ARG A 411 -8.83 -7.18 19.76
CA ARG A 411 -7.37 -7.36 19.88
C ARG A 411 -6.94 -8.70 19.27
N LEU A 412 -7.61 -9.79 19.60
CA LEU A 412 -7.32 -11.10 19.05
C LEU A 412 -7.58 -11.17 17.54
N ALA A 413 -8.68 -10.56 17.07
CA ALA A 413 -8.97 -10.48 15.64
C ALA A 413 -7.90 -9.68 14.89
N SER A 414 -7.37 -8.60 15.46
CA SER A 414 -6.25 -7.84 14.89
C SER A 414 -4.96 -8.66 14.86
N ILE A 415 -4.64 -9.37 15.94
CA ILE A 415 -3.47 -10.27 15.99
C ILE A 415 -3.57 -11.33 14.89
N ALA A 416 -4.74 -11.95 14.68
CA ALA A 416 -4.96 -12.91 13.61
C ALA A 416 -4.72 -12.31 12.21
N VAL A 417 -5.14 -11.06 11.97
CA VAL A 417 -4.89 -10.34 10.72
C VAL A 417 -3.39 -10.15 10.50
N PHE A 418 -2.66 -9.65 11.51
CA PHE A 418 -1.22 -9.45 11.41
C PHE A 418 -0.46 -10.77 11.27
N PHE A 419 -0.92 -11.85 11.91
CA PHE A 419 -0.33 -13.17 11.76
C PHE A 419 -0.45 -13.69 10.31
N VAL A 420 -1.64 -13.61 9.71
CA VAL A 420 -1.83 -14.00 8.30
C VAL A 420 -0.99 -13.13 7.38
N SER A 421 -0.97 -11.82 7.63
CA SER A 421 -0.11 -10.89 6.89
C SER A 421 1.37 -11.24 7.03
N ALA A 422 1.83 -11.60 8.23
CA ALA A 422 3.21 -12.00 8.49
C ALA A 422 3.61 -13.25 7.70
N VAL A 423 2.74 -14.27 7.64
CA VAL A 423 2.96 -15.46 6.82
C VAL A 423 3.08 -15.09 5.34
N LEU A 424 2.18 -14.27 4.82
CA LEU A 424 2.22 -13.86 3.41
C LEU A 424 3.47 -13.01 3.07
N HIS A 425 3.96 -12.19 4.01
CA HIS A 425 5.19 -11.42 3.81
C HIS A 425 6.43 -12.33 3.81
N GLU A 426 6.48 -13.32 4.69
CA GLU A 426 7.58 -14.29 4.69
C GLU A 426 7.58 -15.14 3.41
N LEU A 427 6.41 -15.55 2.92
CA LEU A 427 6.31 -16.22 1.62
C LEU A 427 6.81 -15.32 0.49
N LEU A 428 6.37 -14.04 0.46
CA LEU A 428 6.73 -13.09 -0.60
C LEU A 428 8.25 -12.81 -0.68
N VAL A 429 8.95 -12.82 0.45
CA VAL A 429 10.39 -12.50 0.52
C VAL A 429 11.23 -13.74 0.65
N GLY A 430 10.89 -14.65 1.56
CA GLY A 430 11.67 -15.85 1.88
C GLY A 430 11.68 -16.88 0.76
N ILE A 431 10.56 -17.08 0.06
CA ILE A 431 10.49 -18.04 -1.06
C ILE A 431 11.40 -17.63 -2.23
N PRO A 432 11.30 -16.40 -2.79
CA PRO A 432 12.16 -15.97 -3.89
C PRO A 432 13.64 -15.88 -3.54
N THR A 433 13.95 -15.51 -2.31
CA THR A 433 15.35 -15.46 -1.82
C THR A 433 15.89 -16.82 -1.37
N LYS A 434 15.06 -17.85 -1.37
CA LYS A 434 15.38 -19.21 -0.88
C LYS A 434 15.87 -19.24 0.58
N ASN A 435 15.47 -18.26 1.36
CA ASN A 435 15.84 -18.08 2.75
C ASN A 435 14.59 -17.76 3.59
N ILE A 436 13.98 -18.79 4.12
CA ILE A 436 12.86 -18.64 5.07
C ILE A 436 13.47 -18.48 6.47
N ILE A 437 13.88 -17.24 6.79
CA ILE A 437 14.58 -16.90 8.04
C ILE A 437 13.69 -16.22 9.08
N GLY A 438 12.43 -15.95 8.72
CA GLY A 438 11.44 -15.38 9.64
C GLY A 438 11.59 -13.88 9.89
N VAL A 439 12.47 -13.16 9.20
CA VAL A 439 12.68 -11.71 9.43
C VAL A 439 11.49 -10.90 8.94
N ALA A 440 10.93 -11.20 7.77
CA ALA A 440 9.74 -10.53 7.26
C ALA A 440 8.52 -10.88 8.11
N PHE A 441 8.41 -12.13 8.57
CA PHE A 441 7.36 -12.58 9.48
C PHE A 441 7.41 -11.81 10.82
N MET A 442 8.57 -11.77 11.47
CA MET A 442 8.77 -11.05 12.72
C MET A 442 8.58 -9.54 12.56
N GLY A 443 9.06 -8.96 11.44
CA GLY A 443 8.86 -7.56 11.11
C GLY A 443 7.38 -7.16 11.09
N MET A 444 6.51 -8.04 10.59
CA MET A 444 5.06 -7.83 10.62
C MET A 444 4.46 -8.00 12.03
N LEU A 445 4.92 -8.98 12.79
CA LEU A 445 4.41 -9.19 14.17
C LEU A 445 4.81 -8.05 15.12
N VAL A 446 6.00 -7.50 14.97
CA VAL A 446 6.48 -6.33 15.75
C VAL A 446 5.61 -5.09 15.51
N GLN A 447 4.87 -5.02 14.40
CA GLN A 447 3.90 -3.93 14.20
C GLN A 447 2.82 -3.90 15.29
N ILE A 448 2.46 -5.03 15.88
CA ILE A 448 1.41 -5.10 16.92
C ILE A 448 1.79 -4.28 18.16
N PRO A 449 2.93 -4.53 18.83
CA PRO A 449 3.35 -3.68 19.95
C PRO A 449 3.63 -2.23 19.53
N LEU A 450 4.17 -1.98 18.34
CA LEU A 450 4.38 -0.62 17.85
C LEU A 450 3.06 0.15 17.66
N ILE A 451 2.00 -0.50 17.18
CA ILE A 451 0.66 0.08 17.11
C ILE A 451 0.16 0.44 18.52
N TRP A 452 0.41 -0.38 19.53
CA TRP A 452 -0.01 -0.07 20.89
C TRP A 452 0.74 1.13 21.47
N VAL A 453 2.04 1.21 21.23
CA VAL A 453 2.87 2.34 21.65
C VAL A 453 2.42 3.63 20.95
N THR A 454 2.25 3.61 19.63
CA THR A 454 1.85 4.80 18.87
C THR A 454 0.45 5.28 19.20
N ARG A 455 -0.47 4.41 19.65
CA ARG A 455 -1.80 4.81 20.14
C ARG A 455 -1.76 5.73 21.35
N ILE A 456 -0.72 5.70 22.16
CA ILE A 456 -0.56 6.61 23.29
C ILE A 456 -0.45 8.04 22.76
N PHE A 457 0.34 8.24 21.72
CA PHE A 457 0.55 9.54 21.07
C PHE A 457 -0.66 10.00 20.26
N GLU A 458 -1.38 9.09 19.61
CA GLU A 458 -2.65 9.39 18.93
C GLU A 458 -3.71 9.96 19.88
N ARG A 459 -3.72 9.51 21.16
CA ARG A 459 -4.67 9.96 22.19
C ARG A 459 -4.27 11.27 22.86
N MET A 460 -3.02 11.71 22.71
CA MET A 460 -2.58 12.99 23.25
C MET A 460 -3.32 14.12 22.53
N GLN A 461 -3.97 14.98 23.29
CA GLN A 461 -4.64 16.15 22.74
C GLN A 461 -3.60 17.17 22.22
N GLY A 462 -3.89 17.76 21.05
CA GLY A 462 -3.05 18.80 20.46
C GLY A 462 -2.13 18.32 19.33
N PRO A 463 -1.44 19.26 18.67
CA PRO A 463 -0.60 18.98 17.49
C PRO A 463 0.65 18.15 17.82
N ASN A 464 1.16 18.25 19.03
CA ASN A 464 2.42 17.60 19.44
C ASN A 464 2.31 16.07 19.43
N GLY A 465 1.18 15.51 19.89
CA GLY A 465 0.98 14.06 19.89
C GLY A 465 0.98 13.47 18.48
N ARG A 466 0.31 14.14 17.54
CA ARG A 466 0.29 13.74 16.12
C ARG A 466 1.68 13.86 15.49
N LEU A 467 2.42 14.92 15.80
CA LEU A 467 3.79 15.11 15.31
C LEU A 467 4.72 14.01 15.79
N ILE A 468 4.73 13.72 17.11
CA ILE A 468 5.58 12.68 17.69
C ILE A 468 5.22 11.31 17.09
N GLY A 469 3.93 10.98 17.01
CA GLY A 469 3.48 9.73 16.41
C GLY A 469 3.92 9.56 14.95
N ASN A 470 3.81 10.63 14.15
CA ASN A 470 4.29 10.64 12.77
C ASN A 470 5.81 10.52 12.65
N CYS A 471 6.58 11.16 13.55
CA CYS A 471 8.04 10.98 13.61
C CYS A 471 8.43 9.54 13.94
N ILE A 472 7.78 8.91 14.93
CA ILE A 472 8.01 7.50 15.28
C ILE A 472 7.70 6.60 14.08
N PHE A 473 6.58 6.85 13.39
CA PHE A 473 6.23 6.13 12.17
C PHE A 473 7.36 6.23 11.13
N TRP A 474 7.79 7.44 10.77
CA TRP A 474 8.80 7.62 9.74
C TRP A 474 10.16 7.05 10.13
N VAL A 475 10.61 7.21 11.38
CA VAL A 475 11.88 6.62 11.85
C VAL A 475 11.83 5.10 11.80
N SER A 476 10.78 4.49 12.34
CA SER A 476 10.64 3.03 12.31
C SER A 476 10.56 2.47 10.88
N PHE A 477 9.86 3.17 10.00
CA PHE A 477 9.68 2.79 8.60
C PHE A 477 10.97 2.92 7.79
N THR A 478 11.68 4.07 7.92
CA THR A 478 12.85 4.38 7.09
C THR A 478 14.13 3.71 7.55
N VAL A 479 14.31 3.50 8.85
CA VAL A 479 15.57 3.00 9.42
C VAL A 479 15.49 1.51 9.75
N LEU A 480 14.45 1.09 10.48
CA LEU A 480 14.37 -0.26 11.04
C LEU A 480 13.60 -1.25 10.16
N GLY A 481 12.68 -0.79 9.32
CA GLY A 481 11.80 -1.68 8.57
C GLY A 481 12.48 -2.31 7.36
N GLN A 482 12.35 -1.66 6.23
CA GLN A 482 12.78 -2.18 4.93
C GLN A 482 14.29 -2.34 4.77
N PRO A 483 15.14 -1.35 5.16
CA PRO A 483 16.58 -1.49 4.91
C PRO A 483 17.20 -2.59 5.75
N PHE A 484 16.72 -2.83 6.97
CA PHE A 484 17.18 -3.94 7.81
C PHE A 484 16.81 -5.29 7.19
N ALA A 485 15.55 -5.47 6.77
CA ALA A 485 15.13 -6.69 6.11
C ALA A 485 15.91 -6.93 4.81
N ALA A 486 16.09 -5.91 3.96
CA ALA A 486 16.86 -6.00 2.73
C ALA A 486 18.31 -6.43 2.99
N LEU A 487 18.96 -5.85 4.01
CA LEU A 487 20.33 -6.18 4.38
C LEU A 487 20.46 -7.63 4.85
N VAL A 488 19.54 -8.10 5.71
CA VAL A 488 19.59 -9.46 6.27
C VAL A 488 19.29 -10.52 5.21
N TYR A 489 18.25 -10.33 4.37
CA TYR A 489 17.96 -11.28 3.28
C TYR A 489 19.05 -11.29 2.22
N PHE A 490 19.65 -10.14 1.89
CA PHE A 490 20.77 -10.07 0.98
C PHE A 490 22.00 -10.83 1.54
N TYR A 491 22.32 -10.61 2.82
CA TYR A 491 23.41 -11.33 3.48
C TYR A 491 23.16 -12.85 3.49
N ALA A 492 21.96 -13.28 3.89
CA ALA A 492 21.59 -14.69 3.93
C ALA A 492 21.68 -15.35 2.53
N TRP A 493 21.27 -14.63 1.48
CA TRP A 493 21.41 -15.11 0.11
C TRP A 493 22.87 -15.23 -0.31
N GLN A 494 23.71 -14.25 0.01
CA GLN A 494 25.15 -14.27 -0.27
C GLN A 494 25.90 -15.34 0.52
N ALA A 495 25.50 -15.59 1.76
CA ALA A 495 26.07 -16.65 2.59
C ALA A 495 25.77 -18.04 2.04
N LYS A 496 24.62 -18.22 1.37
CA LYS A 496 24.20 -19.53 0.85
C LYS A 496 24.64 -19.77 -0.60
N TYR A 497 24.57 -18.74 -1.44
CA TYR A 497 24.74 -18.90 -2.89
C TYR A 497 25.81 -17.99 -3.51
N GLY A 498 26.34 -17.05 -2.77
CA GLY A 498 27.19 -15.98 -3.30
C GLY A 498 28.65 -16.01 -2.87
N SER A 499 29.26 -14.84 -2.84
CA SER A 499 30.68 -14.63 -2.54
C SER A 499 31.07 -15.04 -1.12
N VAL A 500 30.18 -14.91 -0.14
CA VAL A 500 30.42 -15.32 1.24
C VAL A 500 30.55 -16.85 1.32
N ALA A 501 29.68 -17.59 0.63
CA ALA A 501 29.79 -19.06 0.57
C ALA A 501 31.13 -19.51 -0.04
N LYS A 502 31.58 -18.86 -1.11
CA LYS A 502 32.87 -19.15 -1.75
C LYS A 502 34.04 -18.87 -0.79
N LYS A 503 34.00 -17.77 -0.05
CA LYS A 503 35.03 -17.38 0.92
C LYS A 503 35.07 -18.34 2.11
N MET A 504 33.91 -18.80 2.61
CA MET A 504 33.82 -19.82 3.66
C MET A 504 34.37 -21.16 3.21
N ALA A 505 34.07 -21.59 1.98
CA ALA A 505 34.60 -22.82 1.42
C ALA A 505 36.11 -22.78 1.20
N SER A 506 36.68 -21.62 0.82
CA SER A 506 38.14 -21.46 0.65
C SER A 506 38.93 -21.40 1.97
N ASN A 507 38.27 -21.03 3.08
CA ASN A 507 38.87 -20.97 4.41
C ASN A 507 38.70 -22.27 5.23
N GLN A 508 37.99 -23.28 4.72
CA GLN A 508 38.01 -24.61 5.34
C GLN A 508 39.38 -25.23 5.10
N PRO A 509 40.10 -25.67 6.16
CA PRO A 509 41.34 -26.39 5.97
C PRO A 509 41.03 -27.65 5.13
N SER A 510 41.81 -27.85 4.05
CA SER A 510 41.77 -29.08 3.30
C SER A 510 41.99 -30.24 4.27
N VAL A 511 40.91 -30.95 4.62
CA VAL A 511 41.03 -32.25 5.28
C VAL A 511 41.66 -33.14 4.23
N ALA A 512 42.99 -33.27 4.30
CA ALA A 512 43.71 -34.25 3.54
C ALA A 512 43.18 -35.62 3.98
N LEU A 513 42.41 -36.24 3.09
CA LEU A 513 42.13 -37.67 3.17
C LEU A 513 43.48 -38.36 2.92
N GLY A 514 44.15 -38.73 4.02
CA GLY A 514 45.26 -39.67 3.99
C GLY A 514 44.75 -41.10 3.92
#